data_2f2328f3642212c6c750f2b177984895
#
_entry.id   2f2328f3642212c6c750f2b177984895
#
_cell.length_a   1.000
_cell.length_b   1.000
_cell.length_c   1.000
_cell.angle_alpha   90.00
_cell.angle_beta   90.00
_cell.angle_gamma   90.00
#
_symmetry.space_group_name_H-M   'P 1'
#
loop_
_entity.id
_entity.type
_entity.pdbx_description
1 polymer ?
#
loop_
_entity_poly.entity_id
_entity_poly.type
_entity_poly.pdbx_seq_one_letter_code
_entity_poly.pdbx_strand_id
1 'polypeptide(L)'
;MRVTDSSQVGSAASHAPEQWALIDWKLVYRNVRVVQKRLAKATQEGNWRKVKALQRMLTRSFSAKALAVKRVTENQGKKTAGVDGELWDTPQIKVAAIAQLKKQRYRPLPLRRVYIPKSNGKERPLGIPTMRDRAMQALYLLALDPVLESVSDPNSYGFRKERCTADAMEQIFKQTCRKVSARWILDADIAGFFDHINHQWMADHVCIDKSILRKWLKCGVIDRGQWQATSVGSPQGGVISPALANWTLNGLETQLVAHLRAKWGIAKLERLKVGVTRYADDFIVTGASKELLETEVKPWIEALAQRLWEKEGVGPKPDLDGLGTVSYTHLTLPTKA
;
A
#
# COMPACT_ATOMS: atom_id res chain seq x y z
N MET A 1 -22.12 35.71 53.15
CA MET A 1 -21.36 34.47 53.12
C MET A 1 -22.04 33.51 52.15
N ARG A 2 -21.54 33.42 50.92
CA ARG A 2 -21.98 32.43 49.93
C ARG A 2 -20.80 31.48 49.72
N VAL A 3 -20.99 30.24 50.10
CA VAL A 3 -20.08 29.13 49.86
C VAL A 3 -20.31 28.70 48.41
N THR A 4 -19.28 28.92 47.57
CA THR A 4 -19.29 28.38 46.20
C THR A 4 -18.76 26.96 46.25
N ASP A 5 -19.61 26.03 45.86
CA ASP A 5 -19.36 24.62 45.72
C ASP A 5 -18.41 24.35 44.48
N SER A 6 -17.21 23.90 44.76
CA SER A 6 -16.17 23.61 43.77
C SER A 6 -15.92 22.09 43.68
N SER A 7 -16.94 21.33 43.27
CA SER A 7 -16.80 19.88 43.14
C SER A 7 -17.55 19.33 41.93
N GLN A 8 -17.09 19.63 40.70
CA GLN A 8 -17.48 18.88 39.48
C GLN A 8 -16.49 18.91 38.34
N VAL A 9 -15.20 18.73 38.56
CA VAL A 9 -14.23 18.57 37.47
C VAL A 9 -13.53 17.18 37.47
N GLY A 10 -13.80 16.32 38.48
CA GLY A 10 -13.06 15.06 38.67
C GLY A 10 -13.64 13.80 38.01
N SER A 11 -14.84 13.82 37.42
CA SER A 11 -15.57 12.58 37.08
C SER A 11 -15.32 12.03 35.67
N ALA A 12 -14.84 12.81 34.71
CA ALA A 12 -14.72 12.36 33.32
C ALA A 12 -13.47 11.50 33.03
N ALA A 13 -12.42 11.63 33.83
CA ALA A 13 -11.16 10.91 33.61
C ALA A 13 -11.15 9.48 34.18
N SER A 14 -11.98 9.16 35.17
CA SER A 14 -11.99 7.85 35.85
C SER A 14 -12.67 6.73 35.08
N HIS A 15 -13.57 7.04 34.11
CA HIS A 15 -14.34 6.03 33.36
C HIS A 15 -13.69 5.60 32.02
N ALA A 16 -12.60 6.21 31.60
CA ALA A 16 -11.99 5.92 30.30
C ALA A 16 -11.42 4.48 30.17
N PRO A 17 -10.81 3.85 31.20
CA PRO A 17 -10.41 2.45 31.14
C PRO A 17 -11.57 1.52 30.89
N GLU A 18 -12.68 1.76 31.58
CA GLU A 18 -13.91 0.97 31.41
C GLU A 18 -14.47 1.14 29.99
N GLN A 19 -14.47 2.36 29.45
CA GLN A 19 -14.96 2.64 28.10
C GLN A 19 -14.22 1.87 27.01
N TRP A 20 -12.88 1.70 27.09
CA TRP A 20 -12.13 0.89 26.11
C TRP A 20 -12.45 -0.59 26.24
N ALA A 21 -12.59 -1.10 27.48
CA ALA A 21 -12.93 -2.49 27.76
C ALA A 21 -14.39 -2.83 27.36
N LEU A 22 -15.32 -1.86 27.47
CA LEU A 22 -16.72 -2.00 27.10
C LEU A 22 -16.97 -1.98 25.59
N ILE A 23 -16.00 -1.70 24.75
CA ILE A 23 -16.17 -1.74 23.29
C ILE A 23 -16.48 -3.17 22.86
N ASP A 24 -17.67 -3.40 22.31
CA ASP A 24 -18.00 -4.66 21.64
C ASP A 24 -17.24 -4.79 20.32
N TRP A 25 -16.09 -5.44 20.39
CA TRP A 25 -15.23 -5.65 19.23
C TRP A 25 -15.89 -6.53 18.16
N LYS A 26 -16.76 -7.48 18.52
CA LYS A 26 -17.49 -8.31 17.56
C LYS A 26 -18.41 -7.43 16.70
N LEU A 27 -19.12 -6.52 17.35
CA LEU A 27 -19.98 -5.54 16.68
C LEU A 27 -19.16 -4.57 15.81
N VAL A 28 -18.03 -4.07 16.32
CA VAL A 28 -17.11 -3.19 15.58
C VAL A 28 -16.62 -3.86 14.30
N TYR A 29 -16.10 -5.08 14.38
CA TYR A 29 -15.65 -5.83 13.20
C TYR A 29 -16.79 -6.09 12.21
N ARG A 30 -17.97 -6.50 12.71
CA ARG A 30 -19.16 -6.73 11.88
C ARG A 30 -19.53 -5.47 11.09
N ASN A 31 -19.62 -4.33 11.77
CA ASN A 31 -20.02 -3.06 11.15
C ASN A 31 -19.03 -2.64 10.05
N VAL A 32 -17.73 -2.73 10.30
CA VAL A 32 -16.70 -2.43 9.30
C VAL A 32 -16.79 -3.40 8.12
N ARG A 33 -16.91 -4.71 8.37
CA ARG A 33 -16.98 -5.75 7.32
C ARG A 33 -18.21 -5.57 6.42
N VAL A 34 -19.37 -5.20 6.99
CA VAL A 34 -20.59 -4.93 6.19
C VAL A 34 -20.34 -3.80 5.18
N VAL A 35 -19.70 -2.70 5.59
CA VAL A 35 -19.40 -1.59 4.69
C VAL A 35 -18.33 -1.98 3.67
N GLN A 36 -17.32 -2.74 4.08
CA GLN A 36 -16.28 -3.25 3.19
C GLN A 36 -16.83 -4.16 2.09
N LYS A 37 -17.78 -5.06 2.41
CA LYS A 37 -18.50 -5.87 1.40
C LYS A 37 -19.25 -5.00 0.39
N ARG A 38 -19.91 -3.93 0.88
CA ARG A 38 -20.63 -2.98 0.02
C ARG A 38 -19.66 -2.17 -0.86
N LEU A 39 -18.46 -1.83 -0.35
CA LEU A 39 -17.39 -1.18 -1.12
C LEU A 39 -16.91 -2.09 -2.25
N ALA A 40 -16.57 -3.35 -1.97
CA ALA A 40 -16.14 -4.32 -2.96
C ALA A 40 -17.21 -4.49 -4.07
N LYS A 41 -18.48 -4.71 -3.69
CA LYS A 41 -19.59 -4.81 -4.66
C LYS A 41 -19.72 -3.56 -5.52
N ALA A 42 -19.71 -2.37 -4.93
CA ALA A 42 -19.84 -1.12 -5.68
C ALA A 42 -18.64 -0.88 -6.62
N THR A 43 -17.45 -1.37 -6.26
CA THR A 43 -16.24 -1.32 -7.11
C THR A 43 -16.38 -2.25 -8.30
N GLN A 44 -16.83 -3.49 -8.09
CA GLN A 44 -17.09 -4.47 -9.15
C GLN A 44 -18.16 -3.99 -10.13
N GLU A 45 -19.18 -3.27 -9.63
CA GLU A 45 -20.23 -2.62 -10.43
C GLU A 45 -19.74 -1.35 -11.16
N GLY A 46 -18.49 -0.90 -10.97
CA GLY A 46 -17.98 0.36 -11.52
C GLY A 46 -18.64 1.62 -10.94
N ASN A 47 -19.41 1.51 -9.86
CA ASN A 47 -20.16 2.63 -9.27
C ASN A 47 -19.28 3.49 -8.35
N TRP A 48 -18.36 4.24 -8.94
CA TRP A 48 -17.38 5.06 -8.23
C TRP A 48 -18.00 6.16 -7.35
N ARG A 49 -19.20 6.65 -7.69
CA ARG A 49 -19.94 7.61 -6.83
C ARG A 49 -20.31 6.95 -5.51
N LYS A 50 -20.84 5.73 -5.56
CA LYS A 50 -21.21 4.92 -4.38
C LYS A 50 -19.96 4.53 -3.57
N VAL A 51 -18.87 4.14 -4.23
CA VAL A 51 -17.57 3.86 -3.58
C VAL A 51 -17.13 5.05 -2.74
N LYS A 52 -17.04 6.25 -3.33
CA LYS A 52 -16.64 7.48 -2.61
C LYS A 52 -17.58 7.83 -1.44
N ALA A 53 -18.89 7.57 -1.58
CA ALA A 53 -19.85 7.78 -0.49
C ALA A 53 -19.64 6.81 0.67
N LEU A 54 -19.44 5.52 0.36
CA LEU A 54 -19.18 4.47 1.35
C LEU A 54 -17.83 4.67 2.06
N GLN A 55 -16.78 5.09 1.35
CA GLN A 55 -15.50 5.44 1.97
C GLN A 55 -15.65 6.58 2.97
N ARG A 56 -16.39 7.64 2.61
CA ARG A 56 -16.68 8.77 3.51
C ARG A 56 -17.49 8.34 4.73
N MET A 57 -18.47 7.46 4.54
CA MET A 57 -19.28 6.91 5.64
C MET A 57 -18.42 6.09 6.59
N LEU A 58 -17.59 5.19 6.05
CA LEU A 58 -16.73 4.30 6.85
C LEU A 58 -15.73 5.11 7.67
N THR A 59 -15.01 6.05 7.05
CA THR A 59 -13.99 6.86 7.73
C THR A 59 -14.55 7.81 8.80
N ARG A 60 -15.86 8.04 8.82
CA ARG A 60 -16.54 8.82 9.86
C ARG A 60 -17.11 7.96 10.98
N SER A 61 -17.28 6.64 10.75
CA SER A 61 -17.93 5.75 11.71
C SER A 61 -17.06 5.52 12.95
N PHE A 62 -17.70 5.40 14.11
CA PHE A 62 -17.03 5.03 15.37
C PHE A 62 -16.30 3.68 15.21
N SER A 63 -16.97 2.68 14.65
CA SER A 63 -16.39 1.34 14.50
C SER A 63 -15.08 1.33 13.71
N ALA A 64 -14.99 2.08 12.60
CA ALA A 64 -13.75 2.14 11.82
C ALA A 64 -12.65 2.90 12.57
N LYS A 65 -12.98 3.97 13.28
CA LYS A 65 -12.00 4.73 14.09
C LYS A 65 -11.47 3.87 15.25
N ALA A 66 -12.36 3.20 16.00
CA ALA A 66 -11.96 2.30 17.07
C ALA A 66 -11.04 1.18 16.56
N LEU A 67 -11.39 0.56 15.40
CA LEU A 67 -10.57 -0.49 14.80
C LEU A 67 -9.22 0.05 14.32
N ALA A 68 -9.16 1.27 13.80
CA ALA A 68 -7.90 1.91 13.40
C ALA A 68 -6.98 2.16 14.60
N VAL A 69 -7.51 2.67 15.71
CA VAL A 69 -6.75 2.83 16.97
C VAL A 69 -6.27 1.48 17.49
N LYS A 70 -7.15 0.47 17.55
CA LYS A 70 -6.79 -0.89 17.97
C LYS A 70 -5.63 -1.43 17.15
N ARG A 71 -5.70 -1.34 15.82
CA ARG A 71 -4.68 -1.84 14.91
C ARG A 71 -3.30 -1.26 15.18
N VAL A 72 -3.18 0.04 15.41
CA VAL A 72 -1.89 0.70 15.62
C VAL A 72 -1.34 0.54 17.03
N THR A 73 -2.19 0.21 18.00
CA THR A 73 -1.80 -0.03 19.40
C THR A 73 -1.54 -1.50 19.72
N GLU A 74 -1.81 -2.42 18.79
CA GLU A 74 -1.61 -3.86 18.99
C GLU A 74 -0.55 -4.45 18.04
N ASN A 75 -0.09 -3.70 17.03
CA ASN A 75 0.94 -4.16 16.09
C ASN A 75 2.36 -4.11 16.70
N GLN A 76 3.34 -4.69 16.00
CA GLN A 76 4.75 -4.69 16.42
C GLN A 76 5.33 -3.28 16.58
N GLY A 77 4.87 -2.33 15.79
CA GLY A 77 5.31 -0.92 15.83
C GLY A 77 4.74 -0.09 16.98
N LYS A 78 3.89 -0.64 17.85
CA LYS A 78 3.23 0.09 18.95
C LYS A 78 4.16 0.81 19.94
N LYS A 79 5.38 0.31 20.08
CA LYS A 79 6.40 0.88 20.97
C LYS A 79 7.34 1.89 20.29
N THR A 80 7.12 2.19 19.01
CA THR A 80 7.97 3.11 18.24
C THR A 80 7.26 4.44 18.06
N ALA A 81 7.70 5.47 18.76
CA ALA A 81 7.12 6.82 18.64
C ALA A 81 7.51 7.51 17.32
N GLY A 82 6.67 8.46 16.87
CA GLY A 82 6.98 9.39 15.79
C GLY A 82 7.91 10.52 16.24
N VAL A 83 7.84 11.67 15.57
CA VAL A 83 8.60 12.89 15.94
C VAL A 83 8.12 13.55 17.22
N ASP A 84 6.87 13.30 17.61
CA ASP A 84 6.21 13.80 18.81
C ASP A 84 6.61 13.04 20.09
N GLY A 85 7.26 11.89 19.96
CA GLY A 85 7.60 11.04 21.10
C GLY A 85 6.39 10.34 21.75
N GLU A 86 5.17 10.53 21.24
CA GLU A 86 3.94 10.00 21.84
C GLU A 86 3.72 8.52 21.56
N LEU A 87 3.25 7.79 22.59
CA LEU A 87 2.76 6.42 22.49
C LEU A 87 1.35 6.32 23.03
N TRP A 88 0.57 5.38 22.49
CA TRP A 88 -0.81 5.14 22.91
C TRP A 88 -0.93 3.81 23.66
N ASP A 89 -0.40 3.78 24.88
CA ASP A 89 -0.29 2.59 25.72
C ASP A 89 -1.46 2.43 26.69
N THR A 90 -2.06 3.54 27.16
CA THR A 90 -3.16 3.49 28.13
C THR A 90 -4.56 3.46 27.48
N PRO A 91 -5.56 2.83 28.10
CA PRO A 91 -6.95 2.84 27.62
C PRO A 91 -7.53 4.25 27.46
N GLN A 92 -7.16 5.19 28.32
CA GLN A 92 -7.60 6.58 28.30
C GLN A 92 -7.18 7.27 27.01
N ILE A 93 -5.89 7.14 26.65
CA ILE A 93 -5.32 7.71 25.42
C ILE A 93 -5.99 7.09 24.19
N LYS A 94 -6.24 5.76 24.20
CA LYS A 94 -6.90 5.06 23.08
C LYS A 94 -8.32 5.56 22.86
N VAL A 95 -9.11 5.76 23.91
CA VAL A 95 -10.48 6.30 23.81
C VAL A 95 -10.46 7.73 23.28
N ALA A 96 -9.60 8.59 23.85
CA ALA A 96 -9.44 9.96 23.38
C ALA A 96 -9.01 10.02 21.92
N ALA A 97 -8.11 9.14 21.49
CA ALA A 97 -7.64 9.04 20.10
C ALA A 97 -8.78 8.74 19.10
N ILE A 98 -9.77 7.89 19.47
CA ILE A 98 -10.93 7.63 18.60
C ILE A 98 -11.67 8.94 18.25
N ALA A 99 -11.87 9.81 19.24
CA ALA A 99 -12.56 11.09 19.04
C ALA A 99 -11.73 12.07 18.20
N GLN A 100 -10.40 11.99 18.28
CA GLN A 100 -9.46 12.85 17.54
C GLN A 100 -9.30 12.47 16.06
N LEU A 101 -9.68 11.27 15.63
CA LEU A 101 -9.59 10.85 14.23
C LEU A 101 -10.67 11.55 13.39
N LYS A 102 -10.42 12.81 13.05
CA LYS A 102 -11.30 13.66 12.23
C LYS A 102 -10.48 14.26 11.09
N LYS A 103 -11.09 14.33 9.87
CA LYS A 103 -10.47 14.98 8.71
C LYS A 103 -10.32 16.50 8.91
N GLN A 104 -11.31 17.10 9.57
CA GLN A 104 -11.31 18.56 9.81
C GLN A 104 -10.08 18.95 10.64
N ARG A 105 -9.37 19.98 10.18
CA ARG A 105 -8.14 20.52 10.81
C ARG A 105 -7.02 19.49 11.01
N TYR A 106 -7.14 18.28 10.40
CA TYR A 106 -6.05 17.31 10.43
C TYR A 106 -4.86 17.80 9.61
N ARG A 107 -3.69 17.83 10.25
CA ARG A 107 -2.38 18.08 9.65
C ARG A 107 -1.45 16.97 10.14
N PRO A 108 -0.85 16.16 9.28
CA PRO A 108 0.16 15.19 9.68
C PRO A 108 1.43 15.93 10.11
N LEU A 109 2.15 15.34 11.05
CA LEU A 109 3.49 15.78 11.40
C LEU A 109 4.52 15.18 10.43
N PRO A 110 5.74 15.74 10.35
CA PRO A 110 6.82 15.14 9.58
C PRO A 110 7.14 13.72 10.06
N LEU A 111 7.64 12.89 9.17
CA LEU A 111 8.07 11.54 9.55
C LEU A 111 9.40 11.59 10.28
N ARG A 112 9.59 10.72 11.27
CA ARG A 112 10.90 10.52 11.91
C ARG A 112 11.72 9.54 11.08
N ARG A 113 12.87 9.98 10.55
CA ARG A 113 13.78 9.13 9.78
C ARG A 113 14.49 8.15 10.71
N VAL A 114 14.52 6.89 10.32
CA VAL A 114 15.27 5.81 10.96
C VAL A 114 15.92 4.97 9.88
N TYR A 115 17.15 4.54 10.09
CA TYR A 115 17.89 3.71 9.15
C TYR A 115 17.96 2.28 9.68
N ILE A 116 17.60 1.30 8.83
CA ILE A 116 17.67 -0.12 9.14
C ILE A 116 18.74 -0.76 8.26
N PRO A 117 19.73 -1.47 8.83
CA PRO A 117 20.75 -2.15 8.04
C PRO A 117 20.14 -3.25 7.18
N LYS A 118 20.58 -3.32 5.92
CA LYS A 118 20.29 -4.43 5.01
C LYS A 118 21.39 -5.48 5.08
N SER A 119 21.10 -6.71 4.61
CA SER A 119 22.08 -7.80 4.53
C SER A 119 23.29 -7.48 3.66
N ASN A 120 23.16 -6.57 2.71
CA ASN A 120 24.24 -6.13 1.82
C ASN A 120 25.08 -4.95 2.36
N GLY A 121 24.96 -4.62 3.64
CA GLY A 121 25.69 -3.50 4.29
C GLY A 121 25.13 -2.10 4.00
N LYS A 122 24.13 -1.96 3.10
CA LYS A 122 23.45 -0.69 2.86
C LYS A 122 22.37 -0.45 3.92
N GLU A 123 21.98 0.80 4.11
CA GLU A 123 20.89 1.17 5.00
C GLU A 123 19.58 1.38 4.23
N ARG A 124 18.47 0.96 4.83
CA ARG A 124 17.12 1.28 4.33
C ARG A 124 16.55 2.43 5.16
N PRO A 125 16.31 3.59 4.57
CA PRO A 125 15.67 4.69 5.26
C PRO A 125 14.17 4.40 5.48
N LEU A 126 13.70 4.47 6.73
CA LEU A 126 12.27 4.39 7.07
C LEU A 126 11.80 5.73 7.59
N GLY A 127 10.57 6.11 7.23
CA GLY A 127 9.87 7.25 7.77
C GLY A 127 8.80 6.81 8.77
N ILE A 128 8.99 7.08 10.04
CA ILE A 128 8.08 6.68 11.11
C ILE A 128 7.03 7.77 11.36
N PRO A 129 5.74 7.57 11.03
CA PRO A 129 4.69 8.52 11.33
C PRO A 129 4.34 8.54 12.83
N THR A 130 3.72 9.60 13.33
CA THR A 130 3.16 9.66 14.69
C THR A 130 2.06 8.61 14.88
N MET A 131 1.71 8.30 16.11
CA MET A 131 0.61 7.35 16.40
C MET A 131 -0.72 7.84 15.79
N ARG A 132 -0.97 9.14 15.84
CA ARG A 132 -2.14 9.76 15.23
C ARG A 132 -2.15 9.59 13.71
N ASP A 133 -1.03 9.80 13.06
CA ASP A 133 -0.92 9.68 11.60
C ASP A 133 -1.05 8.24 11.16
N ARG A 134 -0.46 7.28 11.90
CA ARG A 134 -0.66 5.83 11.66
C ARG A 134 -2.13 5.44 11.79
N ALA A 135 -2.82 5.94 12.81
CA ALA A 135 -4.24 5.65 13.01
C ALA A 135 -5.12 6.27 11.91
N MET A 136 -4.79 7.49 11.46
CA MET A 136 -5.44 8.09 10.29
C MET A 136 -5.18 7.27 9.02
N GLN A 137 -3.95 6.85 8.76
CA GLN A 137 -3.62 5.96 7.64
C GLN A 137 -4.36 4.62 7.74
N ALA A 138 -4.39 4.00 8.93
CA ALA A 138 -5.13 2.75 9.16
C ALA A 138 -6.63 2.91 8.90
N LEU A 139 -7.22 4.03 9.33
CA LEU A 139 -8.62 4.35 9.11
C LEU A 139 -8.97 4.43 7.61
N TYR A 140 -8.16 5.14 6.84
CA TYR A 140 -8.38 5.26 5.40
C TYR A 140 -8.03 3.97 4.66
N LEU A 141 -7.08 3.19 5.16
CA LEU A 141 -6.75 1.87 4.61
C LEU A 141 -7.93 0.89 4.73
N LEU A 142 -8.71 0.92 5.83
CA LEU A 142 -9.95 0.13 5.95
C LEU A 142 -10.94 0.40 4.80
N ALA A 143 -10.93 1.61 4.26
CA ALA A 143 -11.80 2.01 3.15
C ALA A 143 -11.16 1.81 1.76
N LEU A 144 -9.84 1.76 1.67
CA LEU A 144 -9.10 1.56 0.42
C LEU A 144 -8.93 0.06 0.10
N ASP A 145 -8.59 -0.77 1.09
CA ASP A 145 -8.33 -2.20 0.93
C ASP A 145 -9.38 -2.95 0.08
N PRO A 146 -10.71 -2.86 0.37
CA PRO A 146 -11.70 -3.61 -0.40
C PRO A 146 -11.82 -3.11 -1.84
N VAL A 147 -11.49 -1.86 -2.11
CA VAL A 147 -11.49 -1.29 -3.46
C VAL A 147 -10.26 -1.81 -4.22
N LEU A 148 -9.08 -1.71 -3.60
CA LEU A 148 -7.83 -2.20 -4.17
C LEU A 148 -7.91 -3.71 -4.47
N GLU A 149 -8.38 -4.52 -3.52
CA GLU A 149 -8.53 -5.97 -3.72
C GLU A 149 -9.47 -6.30 -4.89
N SER A 150 -10.52 -5.50 -5.11
CA SER A 150 -11.47 -5.72 -6.20
C SER A 150 -10.94 -5.38 -7.60
N VAL A 151 -9.90 -4.55 -7.69
CA VAL A 151 -9.30 -4.12 -8.97
C VAL A 151 -7.90 -4.65 -9.19
N SER A 152 -7.33 -5.35 -8.20
CA SER A 152 -5.96 -5.87 -8.28
C SER A 152 -5.81 -6.95 -9.33
N ASP A 153 -4.66 -6.95 -10.00
CA ASP A 153 -4.25 -8.03 -10.88
C ASP A 153 -4.33 -9.39 -10.16
N PRO A 154 -4.78 -10.46 -10.84
CA PRO A 154 -5.02 -11.76 -10.21
C PRO A 154 -3.75 -12.38 -9.62
N ASN A 155 -2.60 -12.22 -10.29
CA ASN A 155 -1.32 -12.81 -9.89
C ASN A 155 -0.41 -11.81 -9.14
N SER A 156 -1.01 -10.88 -8.41
CA SER A 156 -0.32 -9.97 -7.48
C SER A 156 -0.55 -10.42 -6.04
N TYR A 157 0.51 -10.68 -5.27
CA TYR A 157 0.44 -11.34 -3.96
C TYR A 157 0.95 -10.47 -2.80
N GLY A 158 2.05 -9.76 -2.95
CA GLY A 158 2.68 -9.00 -1.87
C GLY A 158 1.77 -7.93 -1.27
N PHE A 159 1.83 -7.77 0.06
CA PHE A 159 1.05 -6.80 0.84
C PHE A 159 -0.47 -6.95 0.77
N ARG A 160 -0.98 -8.03 0.19
CA ARG A 160 -2.42 -8.33 0.13
C ARG A 160 -2.79 -9.29 1.25
N LYS A 161 -3.99 -9.10 1.82
CA LYS A 161 -4.49 -9.96 2.90
C LYS A 161 -4.73 -11.37 2.39
N GLU A 162 -4.45 -12.34 3.26
CA GLU A 162 -4.66 -13.78 2.99
C GLU A 162 -3.89 -14.27 1.76
N ARG A 163 -2.80 -13.59 1.39
CA ARG A 163 -1.87 -14.00 0.36
C ARG A 163 -0.45 -14.02 0.93
N CYS A 164 0.31 -15.01 0.53
CA CYS A 164 1.67 -15.20 1.01
C CYS A 164 2.64 -15.51 -0.14
N THR A 165 3.91 -15.67 0.19
CA THR A 165 4.95 -16.03 -0.78
C THR A 165 4.72 -17.40 -1.38
N ALA A 166 4.13 -18.36 -0.63
CA ALA A 166 3.81 -19.69 -1.14
C ALA A 166 2.80 -19.64 -2.29
N ASP A 167 1.80 -18.74 -2.23
CA ASP A 167 0.83 -18.57 -3.32
C ASP A 167 1.51 -18.05 -4.60
N ALA A 168 2.45 -17.11 -4.46
CA ALA A 168 3.24 -16.62 -5.59
C ALA A 168 4.12 -17.73 -6.18
N MET A 169 4.79 -18.52 -5.33
CA MET A 169 5.61 -19.66 -5.76
C MET A 169 4.78 -20.73 -6.46
N GLU A 170 3.58 -21.04 -5.95
CA GLU A 170 2.66 -21.97 -6.60
C GLU A 170 2.26 -21.47 -7.99
N GLN A 171 2.00 -20.18 -8.14
CA GLN A 171 1.67 -19.60 -9.44
C GLN A 171 2.85 -19.66 -10.41
N ILE A 172 4.06 -19.38 -9.97
CA ILE A 172 5.29 -19.52 -10.77
C ILE A 172 5.43 -20.98 -11.22
N PHE A 173 5.27 -21.91 -10.29
CA PHE A 173 5.32 -23.34 -10.60
C PHE A 173 4.30 -23.73 -11.68
N LYS A 174 3.04 -23.29 -11.56
CA LYS A 174 2.00 -23.54 -12.58
C LYS A 174 2.37 -23.02 -13.96
N GLN A 175 3.08 -21.88 -14.02
CA GLN A 175 3.50 -21.26 -15.28
C GLN A 175 4.71 -21.96 -15.92
N THR A 176 5.51 -22.72 -15.15
CA THR A 176 6.83 -23.21 -15.61
C THR A 176 7.01 -24.72 -15.58
N CYS A 177 6.18 -25.47 -14.83
CA CYS A 177 6.44 -26.89 -14.53
C CYS A 177 6.22 -27.87 -15.69
N ARG A 178 5.48 -27.53 -16.74
CA ARG A 178 5.13 -28.45 -17.84
C ARG A 178 6.10 -28.29 -19.01
N LYS A 179 6.31 -29.38 -19.79
CA LYS A 179 7.12 -29.36 -21.02
C LYS A 179 6.68 -28.30 -22.04
N VAL A 180 5.38 -28.00 -22.08
CA VAL A 180 4.76 -26.99 -22.95
C VAL A 180 4.68 -25.59 -22.32
N SER A 181 5.14 -25.42 -21.08
CA SER A 181 5.15 -24.13 -20.37
C SER A 181 6.20 -23.17 -20.94
N ALA A 182 6.20 -21.95 -20.43
CA ALA A 182 7.24 -20.96 -20.72
C ALA A 182 8.62 -21.50 -20.32
N ARG A 183 9.63 -21.18 -21.10
CA ARG A 183 11.02 -21.59 -20.85
C ARG A 183 11.92 -20.44 -20.45
N TRP A 184 11.44 -19.21 -20.62
CA TRP A 184 12.20 -18.00 -20.31
C TRP A 184 11.49 -17.21 -19.23
N ILE A 185 12.26 -16.63 -18.34
CA ILE A 185 11.80 -15.76 -17.26
C ILE A 185 12.58 -14.47 -17.35
N LEU A 186 11.84 -13.36 -17.32
CA LEU A 186 12.33 -12.04 -17.01
C LEU A 186 12.11 -11.83 -15.50
N ASP A 187 13.20 -11.78 -14.75
CA ASP A 187 13.20 -11.42 -13.33
C ASP A 187 13.46 -9.93 -13.21
N ALA A 188 12.57 -9.20 -12.57
CA ALA A 188 12.59 -7.76 -12.54
C ALA A 188 12.26 -7.21 -11.15
N ASP A 189 13.09 -6.28 -10.68
CA ASP A 189 12.87 -5.44 -9.51
C ASP A 189 12.82 -3.98 -9.96
N ILE A 190 11.99 -3.19 -9.29
CA ILE A 190 11.91 -1.76 -9.55
C ILE A 190 12.75 -1.02 -8.51
N ALA A 191 13.99 -0.70 -8.88
CA ALA A 191 14.94 -0.04 -8.01
C ALA A 191 14.37 1.27 -7.45
N GLY A 192 14.38 1.40 -6.11
CA GLY A 192 13.90 2.61 -5.45
C GLY A 192 12.41 2.91 -5.67
N PHE A 193 11.58 1.91 -5.95
CA PHE A 193 10.17 2.08 -6.31
C PHE A 193 9.44 3.05 -5.38
N PHE A 194 9.54 2.84 -4.06
CA PHE A 194 8.86 3.69 -3.07
C PHE A 194 9.35 5.14 -3.06
N ASP A 195 10.58 5.38 -3.48
CA ASP A 195 11.23 6.69 -3.38
C ASP A 195 10.94 7.59 -4.60
N HIS A 196 10.42 7.01 -5.69
CA HIS A 196 10.25 7.71 -6.97
C HIS A 196 8.80 7.88 -7.44
N ILE A 197 7.80 7.31 -6.75
CA ILE A 197 6.40 7.41 -7.18
C ILE A 197 5.96 8.87 -7.26
N ASN A 198 5.38 9.26 -8.38
CA ASN A 198 4.89 10.62 -8.62
C ASN A 198 3.69 10.94 -7.72
N HIS A 199 3.80 12.01 -6.91
CA HIS A 199 2.75 12.45 -5.99
C HIS A 199 1.47 12.90 -6.70
N GLN A 200 1.60 13.58 -7.86
CA GLN A 200 0.45 14.03 -8.63
C GLN A 200 -0.28 12.86 -9.25
N TRP A 201 0.47 11.89 -9.81
CA TRP A 201 -0.10 10.65 -10.32
C TRP A 201 -0.90 9.92 -9.23
N MET A 202 -0.31 9.72 -8.04
CA MET A 202 -1.03 9.10 -6.92
C MET A 202 -2.30 9.87 -6.54
N ALA A 203 -2.23 11.20 -6.48
CA ALA A 203 -3.38 12.04 -6.13
C ALA A 203 -4.52 11.94 -7.16
N ASP A 204 -4.21 11.66 -8.41
CA ASP A 204 -5.21 11.58 -9.47
C ASP A 204 -5.80 10.18 -9.67
N HIS A 205 -5.01 9.14 -9.44
CA HIS A 205 -5.38 7.76 -9.74
C HIS A 205 -5.81 6.95 -8.52
N VAL A 206 -5.24 7.20 -7.32
CA VAL A 206 -5.61 6.41 -6.14
C VAL A 206 -7.02 6.77 -5.68
N CYS A 207 -7.87 5.75 -5.50
CA CYS A 207 -9.25 5.91 -5.07
C CYS A 207 -9.35 6.17 -3.55
N ILE A 208 -8.86 7.34 -3.12
CA ILE A 208 -8.87 7.81 -1.74
C ILE A 208 -9.21 9.31 -1.70
N ASP A 209 -9.45 9.85 -0.52
CA ASP A 209 -9.60 11.30 -0.35
C ASP A 209 -8.30 12.04 -0.72
N LYS A 210 -8.31 12.72 -1.87
CA LYS A 210 -7.15 13.41 -2.43
C LYS A 210 -6.51 14.41 -1.46
N SER A 211 -7.32 15.10 -0.64
CA SER A 211 -6.81 16.11 0.29
C SER A 211 -6.02 15.49 1.45
N ILE A 212 -6.43 14.30 1.90
CA ILE A 212 -5.71 13.52 2.92
C ILE A 212 -4.44 12.93 2.33
N LEU A 213 -4.53 12.30 1.16
CA LEU A 213 -3.37 11.72 0.50
C LEU A 213 -2.27 12.76 0.27
N ARG A 214 -2.61 13.92 -0.30
CA ARG A 214 -1.64 15.01 -0.52
C ARG A 214 -0.97 15.48 0.78
N LYS A 215 -1.69 15.50 1.90
CA LYS A 215 -1.12 15.85 3.20
C LYS A 215 -0.06 14.84 3.64
N TRP A 216 -0.32 13.54 3.50
CA TRP A 216 0.67 12.51 3.86
C TRP A 216 1.89 12.53 2.95
N LEU A 217 1.70 12.71 1.65
CA LEU A 217 2.80 12.75 0.69
C LEU A 217 3.71 13.98 0.89
N LYS A 218 3.16 15.10 1.39
CA LYS A 218 3.86 16.38 1.57
C LYS A 218 4.23 16.70 3.02
N CYS A 219 4.10 15.74 3.96
CA CYS A 219 4.37 16.03 5.37
C CYS A 219 5.85 16.28 5.69
N GLY A 220 6.76 15.89 4.80
CA GLY A 220 8.19 15.99 5.02
C GLY A 220 8.73 14.91 5.97
N VAL A 221 10.03 14.96 6.20
CA VAL A 221 10.75 14.03 7.06
C VAL A 221 11.73 14.82 7.93
N ILE A 222 11.91 14.42 9.19
CA ILE A 222 12.98 14.90 10.06
C ILE A 222 14.08 13.85 10.03
N ASP A 223 15.22 14.22 9.47
CA ASP A 223 16.42 13.40 9.41
C ASP A 223 17.54 14.08 10.22
N ARG A 224 18.08 13.39 11.22
CA ARG A 224 19.14 13.91 12.09
C ARG A 224 18.85 15.31 12.65
N GLY A 225 17.57 15.56 12.99
CA GLY A 225 17.11 16.84 13.53
C GLY A 225 16.78 17.92 12.49
N GLN A 226 17.03 17.68 11.21
CA GLN A 226 16.72 18.62 10.13
C GLN A 226 15.47 18.21 9.37
N TRP A 227 14.60 19.17 9.11
CA TRP A 227 13.42 18.96 8.27
C TRP A 227 13.78 18.96 6.78
N GLN A 228 13.28 17.98 6.07
CA GLN A 228 13.44 17.83 4.62
C GLN A 228 12.08 17.68 3.97
N ALA A 229 11.86 18.39 2.86
CA ALA A 229 10.64 18.27 2.08
C ALA A 229 10.60 16.93 1.32
N THR A 230 9.40 16.34 1.21
CA THR A 230 9.16 15.20 0.33
C THR A 230 8.46 15.67 -0.94
N SER A 231 9.14 15.59 -2.08
CA SER A 231 8.61 16.00 -3.39
C SER A 231 8.11 14.83 -4.23
N VAL A 232 8.68 13.66 -4.01
CA VAL A 232 8.37 12.39 -4.70
C VAL A 232 8.37 11.24 -3.69
N GLY A 233 7.87 10.09 -4.11
CA GLY A 233 7.89 8.86 -3.35
C GLY A 233 6.75 8.70 -2.35
N SER A 234 6.57 7.48 -1.89
CA SER A 234 5.70 7.13 -0.78
C SER A 234 6.54 6.80 0.43
N PRO A 235 6.29 7.39 1.61
CA PRO A 235 7.13 7.18 2.77
C PRO A 235 7.17 5.69 3.17
N GLN A 236 8.35 5.07 3.12
CA GLN A 236 8.57 3.72 3.64
C GLN A 236 8.35 3.72 5.15
N GLY A 237 7.45 2.83 5.65
CA GLY A 237 7.10 2.73 7.08
C GLY A 237 5.71 3.27 7.43
N GLY A 238 5.00 3.91 6.51
CA GLY A 238 3.59 4.27 6.70
C GLY A 238 2.66 3.05 6.61
N VAL A 239 1.60 3.04 7.41
CA VAL A 239 0.61 1.94 7.44
C VAL A 239 -0.10 1.75 6.09
N ILE A 240 -0.30 2.82 5.33
CA ILE A 240 -0.98 2.81 4.04
C ILE A 240 -0.03 2.62 2.85
N SER A 241 1.27 2.83 3.03
CA SER A 241 2.26 2.83 1.94
C SER A 241 2.29 1.54 1.11
N PRO A 242 2.16 0.33 1.70
CA PRO A 242 2.07 -0.91 0.93
C PRO A 242 0.86 -0.95 -0.02
N ALA A 243 -0.29 -0.43 0.42
CA ALA A 243 -1.49 -0.37 -0.43
C ALA A 243 -1.37 0.68 -1.54
N LEU A 244 -0.70 1.81 -1.28
CA LEU A 244 -0.39 2.80 -2.31
C LEU A 244 0.58 2.24 -3.36
N ALA A 245 1.61 1.51 -2.93
CA ALA A 245 2.54 0.82 -3.80
C ALA A 245 1.82 -0.21 -4.70
N ASN A 246 0.97 -1.05 -4.12
CA ASN A 246 0.17 -2.00 -4.87
C ASN A 246 -0.79 -1.31 -5.86
N TRP A 247 -1.39 -0.18 -5.46
CA TRP A 247 -2.24 0.59 -6.38
C TRP A 247 -1.46 1.13 -7.57
N THR A 248 -0.24 1.61 -7.35
CA THR A 248 0.62 2.17 -8.40
C THR A 248 1.00 1.13 -9.45
N LEU A 249 1.32 -0.10 -9.03
CA LEU A 249 1.67 -1.20 -9.93
C LEU A 249 0.47 -2.03 -10.40
N ASN A 250 -0.74 -1.67 -9.97
CA ASN A 250 -1.93 -2.38 -10.39
C ASN A 250 -2.18 -2.19 -11.89
N GLY A 251 -2.54 -3.26 -12.55
CA GLY A 251 -2.76 -3.29 -14.00
C GLY A 251 -1.51 -3.68 -14.79
N LEU A 252 -0.35 -3.93 -14.16
CA LEU A 252 0.84 -4.38 -14.85
C LEU A 252 0.56 -5.65 -15.65
N GLU A 253 -0.05 -6.67 -15.05
CA GLU A 253 -0.42 -7.92 -15.72
C GLU A 253 -1.50 -7.70 -16.77
N THR A 254 -2.62 -7.09 -16.37
CA THR A 254 -3.80 -6.94 -17.24
C THR A 254 -3.51 -6.04 -18.43
N GLN A 255 -2.76 -4.96 -18.29
CA GLN A 255 -2.41 -4.05 -19.38
C GLN A 255 -1.35 -4.65 -20.31
N LEU A 256 -0.34 -5.38 -19.77
CA LEU A 256 0.64 -6.09 -20.59
C LEU A 256 -0.06 -7.13 -21.48
N VAL A 257 -0.91 -7.96 -20.89
CA VAL A 257 -1.67 -8.98 -21.63
C VAL A 257 -2.59 -8.33 -22.67
N ALA A 258 -3.26 -7.23 -22.34
CA ALA A 258 -4.10 -6.50 -23.29
C ALA A 258 -3.28 -5.91 -24.45
N HIS A 259 -2.10 -5.34 -24.17
CA HIS A 259 -1.19 -4.84 -25.20
C HIS A 259 -0.74 -5.93 -26.18
N LEU A 260 -0.26 -7.06 -25.64
CA LEU A 260 0.19 -8.19 -26.46
C LEU A 260 -0.96 -8.82 -27.27
N ARG A 261 -2.16 -8.87 -26.67
CA ARG A 261 -3.38 -9.34 -27.36
C ARG A 261 -3.78 -8.43 -28.50
N ALA A 262 -3.72 -7.13 -28.32
CA ALA A 262 -4.03 -6.17 -29.37
C ALA A 262 -3.03 -6.26 -30.54
N LYS A 263 -1.75 -6.50 -30.25
CA LYS A 263 -0.68 -6.60 -31.26
C LYS A 263 -0.76 -7.92 -32.05
N TRP A 264 -1.06 -9.05 -31.43
CA TRP A 264 -0.91 -10.37 -32.05
C TRP A 264 -2.13 -11.26 -32.07
N GLY A 265 -3.23 -10.86 -31.47
CA GLY A 265 -4.44 -11.65 -31.36
C GLY A 265 -4.37 -12.76 -30.31
N ILE A 266 -5.51 -13.38 -30.01
CA ILE A 266 -5.65 -14.37 -28.91
C ILE A 266 -4.84 -15.62 -29.18
N ALA A 267 -4.94 -16.21 -30.40
CA ALA A 267 -4.30 -17.48 -30.72
C ALA A 267 -2.75 -17.41 -30.64
N LYS A 268 -2.17 -16.28 -31.01
CA LYS A 268 -0.72 -16.07 -30.89
C LYS A 268 -0.32 -15.80 -29.45
N LEU A 269 -1.13 -15.04 -28.68
CA LEU A 269 -0.88 -14.77 -27.27
C LEU A 269 -0.75 -16.05 -26.44
N GLU A 270 -1.62 -17.05 -26.66
CA GLU A 270 -1.53 -18.35 -25.98
C GLU A 270 -0.20 -19.07 -26.26
N ARG A 271 0.34 -18.93 -27.48
CA ARG A 271 1.65 -19.51 -27.86
C ARG A 271 2.83 -18.76 -27.27
N LEU A 272 2.68 -17.48 -26.97
CA LEU A 272 3.73 -16.66 -26.36
C LEU A 272 4.00 -17.02 -24.90
N LYS A 273 3.08 -17.74 -24.22
CA LYS A 273 3.22 -18.20 -22.83
C LYS A 273 3.57 -17.09 -21.86
N VAL A 274 3.07 -15.89 -22.11
CA VAL A 274 3.32 -14.75 -21.24
C VAL A 274 2.43 -14.86 -19.99
N GLY A 275 3.07 -14.87 -18.84
CA GLY A 275 2.41 -14.84 -17.53
C GLY A 275 3.17 -13.91 -16.60
N VAL A 276 2.47 -13.16 -15.78
CA VAL A 276 3.08 -12.25 -14.79
C VAL A 276 2.79 -12.78 -13.40
N THR A 277 3.78 -12.78 -12.52
CA THR A 277 3.60 -13.05 -11.08
C THR A 277 4.34 -11.99 -10.30
N ARG A 278 3.62 -11.25 -9.46
CA ARG A 278 4.17 -10.11 -8.73
C ARG A 278 4.05 -10.27 -7.22
N TYR A 279 5.11 -9.97 -6.52
CA TYR A 279 5.15 -9.86 -5.06
C TYR A 279 5.67 -8.49 -4.63
N ALA A 280 4.77 -7.55 -4.37
CA ALA A 280 5.06 -6.14 -4.11
C ALA A 280 5.71 -5.43 -5.33
N ASP A 281 6.95 -5.01 -5.20
CA ASP A 281 7.81 -4.41 -6.24
C ASP A 281 8.59 -5.46 -7.05
N ASP A 282 8.84 -6.65 -6.48
CA ASP A 282 9.45 -7.77 -7.18
C ASP A 282 8.44 -8.46 -8.10
N PHE A 283 8.80 -8.78 -9.33
CA PHE A 283 7.95 -9.54 -10.23
C PHE A 283 8.72 -10.31 -11.28
N ILE A 284 8.10 -11.38 -11.74
CA ILE A 284 8.60 -12.13 -12.89
C ILE A 284 7.60 -12.08 -14.04
N VAL A 285 8.14 -12.14 -15.26
CA VAL A 285 7.34 -12.36 -16.47
C VAL A 285 7.89 -13.57 -17.20
N THR A 286 7.02 -14.57 -17.42
CA THR A 286 7.36 -15.74 -18.20
C THR A 286 7.11 -15.51 -19.69
N GLY A 287 7.82 -16.24 -20.57
CA GLY A 287 7.65 -16.14 -22.02
C GLY A 287 8.16 -17.34 -22.79
N ALA A 288 7.69 -17.52 -24.02
CA ALA A 288 8.07 -18.61 -24.90
C ALA A 288 9.52 -18.49 -25.39
N SER A 289 10.03 -17.24 -25.54
CA SER A 289 11.40 -16.98 -26.01
C SER A 289 12.04 -15.80 -25.29
N LYS A 290 13.37 -15.77 -25.26
CA LYS A 290 14.17 -14.67 -24.74
C LYS A 290 13.90 -13.37 -25.52
N GLU A 291 13.91 -13.49 -26.83
CA GLU A 291 13.66 -12.39 -27.75
C GLU A 291 12.33 -11.67 -27.47
N LEU A 292 11.24 -12.42 -27.25
CA LEU A 292 9.96 -11.85 -26.87
C LEU A 292 10.06 -10.99 -25.60
N LEU A 293 10.76 -11.49 -24.59
CA LEU A 293 10.92 -10.78 -23.33
C LEU A 293 11.78 -9.52 -23.47
N GLU A 294 12.84 -9.58 -24.26
CA GLU A 294 13.77 -8.44 -24.50
C GLU A 294 13.17 -7.37 -25.41
N THR A 295 12.50 -7.76 -26.50
CA THR A 295 12.07 -6.79 -27.52
C THR A 295 10.67 -6.24 -27.30
N GLU A 296 9.82 -6.96 -26.57
CA GLU A 296 8.42 -6.57 -26.40
C GLU A 296 8.05 -6.30 -24.93
N VAL A 297 8.39 -7.23 -24.04
CA VAL A 297 7.93 -7.15 -22.65
C VAL A 297 8.74 -6.11 -21.87
N LYS A 298 10.07 -6.18 -21.93
CA LYS A 298 10.95 -5.26 -21.22
C LYS A 298 10.70 -3.79 -21.61
N PRO A 299 10.69 -3.40 -22.90
CA PRO A 299 10.45 -2.01 -23.29
C PRO A 299 9.05 -1.52 -22.89
N TRP A 300 8.04 -2.40 -22.89
CA TRP A 300 6.71 -2.05 -22.43
C TRP A 300 6.67 -1.75 -20.93
N ILE A 301 7.37 -2.57 -20.11
CA ILE A 301 7.47 -2.36 -18.66
C ILE A 301 8.25 -1.07 -18.37
N GLU A 302 9.34 -0.81 -19.08
CA GLU A 302 10.13 0.42 -18.97
C GLU A 302 9.27 1.65 -19.28
N ALA A 303 8.49 1.62 -20.34
CA ALA A 303 7.57 2.70 -20.69
C ALA A 303 6.43 2.88 -19.64
N LEU A 304 5.95 1.78 -19.03
CA LEU A 304 4.98 1.86 -17.93
C LEU A 304 5.62 2.53 -16.70
N ALA A 305 6.81 2.07 -16.30
CA ALA A 305 7.55 2.60 -15.18
C ALA A 305 7.82 4.11 -15.37
N GLN A 306 8.27 4.52 -16.55
CA GLN A 306 8.51 5.92 -16.87
C GLN A 306 7.26 6.78 -16.66
N ARG A 307 6.09 6.35 -17.12
CA ARG A 307 4.80 7.06 -16.91
C ARG A 307 4.43 7.22 -15.43
N LEU A 308 4.79 6.27 -14.58
CA LEU A 308 4.51 6.32 -13.14
C LEU A 308 5.44 7.28 -12.40
N TRP A 309 6.62 7.60 -12.96
CA TRP A 309 7.66 8.42 -12.33
C TRP A 309 7.92 9.77 -12.99
N GLU A 310 7.47 9.97 -14.24
CA GLU A 310 7.65 11.27 -14.89
C GLU A 310 6.85 12.36 -14.16
N LYS A 311 7.57 13.39 -13.71
CA LYS A 311 7.01 14.71 -13.48
C LYS A 311 6.85 15.40 -14.83
N GLU A 312 5.64 15.77 -15.18
CA GLU A 312 5.47 16.79 -16.22
C GLU A 312 6.28 18.04 -15.80
N GLY A 313 7.39 18.25 -16.48
CA GLY A 313 8.02 19.56 -16.58
C GLY A 313 9.25 19.87 -15.74
N VAL A 314 9.69 19.15 -14.71
CA VAL A 314 10.93 19.48 -13.96
C VAL A 314 11.52 18.29 -13.23
N GLY A 315 12.73 17.88 -13.59
CA GLY A 315 13.56 16.96 -12.82
C GLY A 315 14.46 16.10 -13.72
N PRO A 316 15.59 15.59 -13.24
CA PRO A 316 16.40 14.67 -14.00
C PRO A 316 15.52 13.48 -14.38
N LYS A 317 15.65 13.00 -15.63
CA LYS A 317 15.07 11.73 -16.06
C LYS A 317 15.45 10.69 -15.02
N PRO A 318 14.48 9.85 -14.55
CA PRO A 318 14.86 8.73 -13.71
C PRO A 318 15.94 7.96 -14.45
N ASP A 319 17.06 7.72 -13.77
CA ASP A 319 18.14 6.92 -14.30
C ASP A 319 17.56 5.53 -14.57
N LEU A 320 17.36 5.20 -15.85
CA LEU A 320 16.78 3.92 -16.27
C LEU A 320 17.71 2.72 -16.01
N ASP A 321 18.95 2.99 -15.60
CA ASP A 321 19.86 2.02 -15.00
C ASP A 321 19.36 1.49 -13.66
N GLY A 322 18.29 2.09 -13.13
CA GLY A 322 17.59 1.68 -11.93
C GLY A 322 16.47 0.65 -12.10
N LEU A 323 16.16 0.18 -13.30
CA LEU A 323 15.52 -1.12 -13.44
C LEU A 323 16.58 -2.13 -13.04
N GLY A 324 16.47 -2.65 -11.81
CA GLY A 324 17.39 -3.60 -11.24
C GLY A 324 17.67 -4.71 -12.24
N THR A 325 18.87 -5.23 -12.23
CA THR A 325 19.43 -6.24 -13.12
C THR A 325 18.36 -7.19 -13.64
N VAL A 326 17.96 -7.02 -14.89
CA VAL A 326 17.10 -7.97 -15.59
C VAL A 326 17.93 -9.22 -15.83
N SER A 327 17.68 -10.25 -15.03
CA SER A 327 18.32 -11.56 -15.16
C SER A 327 17.43 -12.45 -16.02
N TYR A 328 17.98 -12.97 -17.10
CA TYR A 328 17.31 -13.99 -17.92
C TYR A 328 17.78 -15.37 -17.47
N THR A 329 16.88 -16.14 -16.92
CA THR A 329 17.20 -17.54 -16.56
C THR A 329 16.52 -18.49 -17.52
N HIS A 330 17.28 -19.36 -18.15
CA HIS A 330 16.74 -20.47 -18.93
C HIS A 330 16.43 -21.61 -17.99
N LEU A 331 15.13 -21.91 -17.83
CA LEU A 331 14.69 -23.08 -17.05
C LEU A 331 14.93 -24.35 -17.86
N THR A 332 16.07 -24.99 -17.68
CA THR A 332 16.23 -26.40 -18.02
C THR A 332 15.57 -27.23 -16.95
N LEU A 333 14.41 -27.83 -17.26
CA LEU A 333 13.89 -28.91 -16.42
C LEU A 333 14.92 -30.02 -16.42
N PRO A 334 15.26 -30.60 -15.24
CA PRO A 334 16.12 -31.79 -15.23
C PRO A 334 15.46 -32.85 -16.11
N THR A 335 16.10 -33.17 -17.20
CA THR A 335 15.80 -34.37 -17.98
C THR A 335 16.05 -35.53 -17.04
N LYS A 336 14.98 -36.21 -16.61
CA LYS A 336 15.14 -37.50 -15.98
C LYS A 336 15.90 -38.39 -16.98
N ALA A 337 17.10 -38.78 -16.58
CA ALA A 337 17.81 -39.89 -17.19
C ALA A 337 17.00 -41.20 -17.02
#